data_ea78996fa191919887702027e3add48e
#
_entry.id   ea78996fa191919887702027e3add48e
#
_cell.length_a   1.000
_cell.length_b   1.000
_cell.length_c   1.000
_cell.angle_alpha   90.00
_cell.angle_beta   90.00
_cell.angle_gamma   90.00
#
_symmetry.space_group_name_H-M   'P 1'
#
loop_
_entity.id
_entity.type
_entity.pdbx_description
1 polymer ?
#
loop_
_entity_poly.entity_id
_entity_poly.type
_entity_poly.pdbx_seq_one_letter_code
_entity_poly.pdbx_strand_id
1 'polypeptide(L)' 'MRNPNRLDTFYNELKELHKQYIPDWRFGQFCYNFMAWLMTEKKIDVFFPEEDKMLEYIKEYLER' A
#
# COMPACT_ATOMS: atom_id res chain seq x y z
N MET A 1 -10.03 10.84 -17.51
CA MET A 1 -10.09 9.43 -17.07
C MET A 1 -8.67 8.92 -16.82
N ARG A 2 -8.48 8.18 -15.73
CA ARG A 2 -7.15 7.67 -15.41
C ARG A 2 -6.77 6.54 -16.35
N ASN A 3 -5.49 6.50 -16.70
CA ASN A 3 -4.95 5.41 -17.53
C ASN A 3 -4.89 4.14 -16.70
N PRO A 4 -5.61 3.07 -17.10
CA PRO A 4 -5.61 1.82 -16.30
C PRO A 4 -4.23 1.15 -16.25
N ASN A 5 -3.32 1.49 -17.16
CA ASN A 5 -1.97 0.91 -17.15
C ASN A 5 -1.16 1.31 -15.92
N ARG A 6 -1.59 2.36 -15.19
CA ARG A 6 -0.93 2.73 -13.94
C ARG A 6 -1.00 1.61 -12.91
N LEU A 7 -1.99 0.74 -13.03
CA LEU A 7 -2.20 -0.35 -12.08
C LEU A 7 -1.19 -1.46 -12.24
N ASP A 8 -0.63 -1.62 -13.45
CA ASP A 8 0.39 -2.65 -13.67
C ASP A 8 1.60 -2.43 -12.78
N THR A 9 2.13 -1.22 -12.78
CA THR A 9 3.27 -0.87 -11.94
C THR A 9 2.91 -0.96 -10.46
N PHE A 10 1.74 -0.44 -10.10
CA PHE A 10 1.31 -0.44 -8.70
C PHE A 10 1.25 -1.86 -8.14
N TYR A 11 0.53 -2.74 -8.82
CA TYR A 11 0.34 -4.10 -8.29
C TYR A 11 1.61 -4.93 -8.36
N ASN A 12 2.47 -4.70 -9.35
CA ASN A 12 3.76 -5.37 -9.40
C ASN A 12 4.64 -4.97 -8.22
N GLU A 13 4.72 -3.69 -7.92
CA GLU A 13 5.51 -3.22 -6.77
C GLU A 13 4.89 -3.66 -5.45
N LEU A 14 3.58 -3.61 -5.33
CA LEU A 14 2.88 -4.07 -4.14
C LEU A 14 3.20 -5.55 -3.88
N LYS A 15 3.17 -6.35 -4.92
CA LYS A 15 3.49 -7.78 -4.81
C LYS A 15 4.91 -7.96 -4.27
N GLU A 16 5.88 -7.24 -4.82
CA GLU A 16 7.27 -7.39 -4.40
C GLU A 16 7.46 -6.95 -2.95
N LEU A 17 6.82 -5.87 -2.55
CA LEU A 17 6.90 -5.40 -1.17
C LEU A 17 6.29 -6.41 -0.20
N HIS A 18 5.15 -7.00 -0.56
CA HIS A 18 4.51 -8.00 0.26
C HIS A 18 5.43 -9.21 0.44
N LYS A 19 6.04 -9.68 -0.65
CA LYS A 19 6.95 -10.82 -0.62
C LYS A 19 8.21 -10.53 0.20
N GLN A 20 8.72 -9.33 0.10
CA GLN A 20 9.99 -8.96 0.73
C GLN A 20 9.86 -8.76 2.23
N TYR A 21 8.80 -8.07 2.66
CA TYR A 21 8.71 -7.61 4.06
C TYR A 21 7.80 -8.46 4.92
N ILE A 22 6.68 -8.93 4.38
CA ILE A 22 5.67 -9.62 5.19
C ILE A 22 5.08 -10.82 4.44
N PRO A 23 5.92 -11.76 3.98
CA PRO A 23 5.43 -12.85 3.12
C PRO A 23 4.44 -13.78 3.82
N ASP A 24 4.44 -13.81 5.15
CA ASP A 24 3.56 -14.69 5.91
C ASP A 24 2.20 -14.06 6.21
N TRP A 25 2.04 -12.76 5.94
CA TRP A 25 0.76 -12.11 6.17
C TRP A 25 -0.20 -12.41 5.03
N ARG A 26 -1.43 -12.76 5.39
CA ARG A 26 -2.48 -12.84 4.40
C ARG A 26 -2.80 -11.43 3.89
N PHE A 27 -3.29 -11.35 2.67
CA PHE A 27 -3.54 -10.05 2.04
C PHE A 27 -4.47 -9.17 2.89
N GLY A 28 -5.52 -9.77 3.47
CA GLY A 28 -6.44 -9.01 4.32
C GLY A 28 -5.76 -8.43 5.56
N GLN A 29 -4.83 -9.18 6.15
CA GLN A 29 -4.07 -8.68 7.29
C GLN A 29 -3.22 -7.48 6.89
N PHE A 30 -2.54 -7.59 5.76
CA PHE A 30 -1.73 -6.50 5.24
C PHE A 30 -2.57 -5.27 4.99
N CYS A 31 -3.67 -5.41 4.26
CA CYS A 31 -4.54 -4.28 3.93
C CYS A 31 -5.11 -3.63 5.19
N TYR A 32 -5.64 -4.42 6.08
CA TYR A 32 -6.27 -3.88 7.29
C TYR A 32 -5.25 -3.13 8.16
N ASN A 33 -4.13 -3.77 8.41
CA ASN A 33 -3.12 -3.19 9.30
C ASN A 33 -2.50 -1.93 8.69
N PHE A 34 -2.20 -1.97 7.40
CA PHE A 34 -1.62 -0.81 6.73
C PHE A 34 -2.61 0.36 6.73
N MET A 35 -3.86 0.10 6.35
CA MET A 35 -4.86 1.17 6.26
C MET A 35 -5.19 1.75 7.63
N ALA A 36 -5.24 0.92 8.66
CA ALA A 36 -5.43 1.42 10.01
C ALA A 36 -4.28 2.35 10.42
N TRP A 37 -3.05 1.95 10.13
CA TRP A 37 -1.88 2.79 10.42
C TRP A 37 -1.96 4.12 9.67
N LEU A 38 -2.31 4.06 8.39
CA LEU A 38 -2.40 5.26 7.55
C LEU A 38 -3.42 6.26 8.11
N MET A 39 -4.58 5.75 8.52
CA MET A 39 -5.65 6.59 9.03
C MET A 39 -5.37 7.12 10.44
N THR A 40 -4.76 6.31 11.30
CA THR A 40 -4.56 6.71 12.71
C THR A 40 -3.25 7.46 12.91
N GLU A 41 -2.16 6.98 12.36
CA GLU A 41 -0.84 7.59 12.58
C GLU A 41 -0.57 8.74 11.62
N LYS A 42 -0.93 8.58 10.36
CA LYS A 42 -0.70 9.61 9.35
C LYS A 42 -1.88 10.54 9.17
N LYS A 43 -3.05 10.17 9.69
CA LYS A 43 -4.28 10.97 9.58
C LYS A 43 -4.68 11.20 8.13
N ILE A 44 -4.50 10.19 7.30
CA ILE A 44 -4.79 10.26 5.86
C ILE A 44 -5.96 9.34 5.55
N ASP A 45 -6.94 9.85 4.79
CA ASP A 45 -8.08 9.07 4.33
C ASP A 45 -7.59 8.18 3.18
N VAL A 46 -7.74 6.86 3.35
CA VAL A 46 -7.23 5.90 2.36
C VAL A 46 -7.94 5.96 1.03
N PHE A 47 -9.07 6.65 0.96
CA PHE A 47 -9.88 6.74 -0.24
C PHE A 47 -9.23 7.61 -1.34
N PHE A 48 -8.45 8.60 -0.97
CA PHE A 48 -8.01 9.64 -1.90
C PHE A 48 -6.62 9.50 -2.50
N PRO A 49 -5.61 8.90 -1.85
CA PRO A 49 -4.27 8.87 -2.46
C PRO A 49 -4.24 8.11 -3.78
N GLU A 50 -3.53 8.67 -4.75
CA GLU A 50 -3.28 7.99 -6.01
C GLU A 50 -2.28 6.85 -5.78
N GLU A 51 -2.17 5.93 -6.74
CA GLU A 51 -1.38 4.71 -6.58
C GLU A 51 0.09 4.96 -6.28
N ASP A 52 0.69 5.95 -6.92
CA ASP A 52 2.10 6.27 -6.68
C ASP A 52 2.33 6.77 -5.25
N LYS A 53 1.42 7.61 -4.76
CA LYS A 53 1.51 8.10 -3.39
C LYS A 53 1.22 7.00 -2.39
N MET A 54 0.27 6.14 -2.72
CA MET A 54 -0.05 4.99 -1.87
C MET A 54 1.17 4.07 -1.71
N LEU A 55 1.94 3.87 -2.80
CA LEU A 55 3.16 3.07 -2.71
C LEU A 55 4.18 3.69 -1.76
N GLU A 56 4.30 5.02 -1.77
CA GLU A 56 5.20 5.70 -0.83
C GLU A 56 4.79 5.42 0.61
N TYR A 57 3.49 5.50 0.90
CA TYR A 57 2.98 5.21 2.24
C TYR A 57 3.19 3.75 2.63
N ILE A 58 2.99 2.84 1.69
CA ILE A 58 3.22 1.41 1.96
C ILE A 58 4.68 1.16 2.30
N LYS A 59 5.60 1.75 1.55
CA LYS A 59 7.03 1.61 1.83
C LYS A 59 7.37 2.18 3.20
N GLU A 60 6.82 3.33 3.53
CA GLU A 60 7.05 3.95 4.84
C GLU A 60 6.57 3.02 5.95
N TYR A 61 5.39 2.44 5.79
CA TYR A 61 4.82 1.52 6.77
C TYR A 61 5.69 0.29 6.97
N LEU A 62 6.12 -0.31 5.87
CA LEU A 62 6.89 -1.55 5.94
C LEU A 62 8.32 -1.34 6.43
N GLU A 63 8.87 -0.15 6.23
CA GLU A 63 10.27 0.16 6.58
C GLU A 63 10.42 0.89 7.91
N ARG A 64 9.33 1.12 8.62
CA ARG A 64 9.38 1.83 9.89
C ARG A 64 10.07 1.05 11.01
#